data_51cf71a02dacf0f7ec1266080b7f5fba
#
_entry.id   51cf71a02dacf0f7ec1266080b7f5fba
#
_cell.length_a   1.000
_cell.length_b   1.000
_cell.length_c   1.000
_cell.angle_alpha   90.00
_cell.angle_beta   90.00
_cell.angle_gamma   90.00
#
_symmetry.space_group_name_H-M   'P 1'
#
loop_
_entity.id
_entity.type
_entity.pdbx_description
1 polymer ?
#
loop_
_entity_poly.entity_id
_entity_poly.type
_entity_poly.pdbx_seq_one_letter_code
_entity_poly.pdbx_strand_id
1 'polypeptide(L)'
;MEYRKRNFSRPRVGQQLGNYRLVQLLGRGSFADVYLGEHIHLNMQAAIKVLDMRLTNDDMGDFLKEARTIAHLRHPCIIQVLEFGVEENTPYLVMDYAPNGTLRSRLPKGTRLSPEDIQPYVVQVASALQHAHDEKLVHRDIKPENILLGSNNEVLLADFGIAVVAHSSRTQSMTGVAGTVAYMAPEQLRGMPVKASDQYVLAAVIYEWLSGNPLFEGSFTEVATHHTLTPPPPLRDRIPALSPAVELAVLKALAKDPAQRFANVLEFAEAFAQGISGELASLSLSPRQSGEEISAKTEPLPSMEVDVLPLQETTITTYSGHAAPVYTVAWSPSDRYDAAHYRSRIASAGDDRTVQIWDAMTGRKVSTYRSHAGGISALAWSPDGKLIASSGMDGTVQVWTADNLHKVSAYTRHTNKVTALAWFPMPAGSSPAGHNPLIASASEDSTVQIWEALTGQRLFVYRGHTHPVHTVAWSPDRRYLASAGEDATVQVWRVPSKDVPTGKLLLASQHASNTLLTAAWSPDGKYIASGGADQVIEVWEAQTGSGVCTYAHHQFTVSAVAWSPDGARIASASFDRTVHIWDASTGEHAVVYPGHSNWVHAVAWSKNGQYLASASSDKTVQVWLAL
;
A
#
# COMPACT_ATOMS: atom_id res chain seq x y z
N MET A 1 -1.74 11.26 31.17
CA MET A 1 -0.73 10.20 31.36
C MET A 1 0.51 10.60 30.59
N GLU A 2 1.60 10.75 31.30
CA GLU A 2 2.84 11.35 30.81
C GLU A 2 3.44 10.59 29.63
N TYR A 3 3.70 11.33 28.55
CA TYR A 3 4.64 10.91 27.51
C TYR A 3 5.98 10.58 28.17
N ARG A 4 6.33 9.28 28.24
CA ARG A 4 7.70 8.89 28.58
C ARG A 4 8.63 9.52 27.55
N LYS A 5 9.29 10.60 27.95
CA LYS A 5 10.44 11.19 27.26
C LYS A 5 11.40 10.04 26.98
N ARG A 6 11.79 9.84 25.70
CA ARG A 6 12.93 8.99 25.33
C ARG A 6 14.08 9.39 26.26
N ASN A 7 14.49 8.50 27.14
CA ASN A 7 15.75 8.65 27.83
C ASN A 7 16.82 8.59 26.74
N PHE A 8 17.36 9.75 26.36
CA PHE A 8 18.61 9.83 25.62
C PHE A 8 19.67 9.17 26.52
N SER A 9 19.97 7.90 26.25
CA SER A 9 21.08 7.23 26.89
C SER A 9 22.32 8.09 26.63
N ARG A 10 23.05 8.39 27.71
CA ARG A 10 24.34 9.11 27.62
C ARG A 10 25.21 8.36 26.60
N PRO A 11 25.96 9.07 25.73
CA PRO A 11 26.84 8.40 24.78
C PRO A 11 27.74 7.42 25.55
N ARG A 12 27.81 6.19 25.07
CA ARG A 12 28.57 5.10 25.69
C ARG A 12 30.10 5.25 25.50
N VAL A 13 30.55 6.41 25.06
CA VAL A 13 31.99 6.72 24.87
C VAL A 13 32.73 6.50 26.17
N GLY A 14 33.85 5.77 26.11
CA GLY A 14 34.65 5.34 27.24
C GLY A 14 34.26 3.96 27.82
N GLN A 15 33.08 3.41 27.46
CA GLN A 15 32.70 2.06 27.85
C GLN A 15 33.47 1.01 27.04
N GLN A 16 33.63 -0.15 27.63
CA GLN A 16 34.16 -1.33 26.96
C GLN A 16 33.01 -2.28 26.61
N LEU A 17 33.02 -2.79 25.39
CA LEU A 17 32.16 -3.87 24.92
C LEU A 17 33.03 -4.99 24.37
N GLY A 18 33.01 -6.15 25.02
CA GLY A 18 33.92 -7.23 24.71
C GLY A 18 35.38 -6.76 24.77
N ASN A 19 36.14 -6.94 23.69
CA ASN A 19 37.55 -6.53 23.57
C ASN A 19 37.74 -5.09 23.02
N TYR A 20 36.69 -4.29 22.91
CA TYR A 20 36.77 -2.96 22.30
C TYR A 20 36.36 -1.86 23.26
N ARG A 21 37.14 -0.78 23.31
CA ARG A 21 36.78 0.46 23.99
C ARG A 21 36.12 1.40 23.01
N LEU A 22 34.92 1.93 23.35
CA LEU A 22 34.20 2.88 22.52
C LEU A 22 34.86 4.26 22.60
N VAL A 23 35.38 4.76 21.48
CA VAL A 23 36.17 6.00 21.40
C VAL A 23 35.30 7.18 20.97
N GLN A 24 34.47 7.00 19.95
CA GLN A 24 33.69 8.06 19.33
C GLN A 24 32.37 7.53 18.81
N LEU A 25 31.30 8.32 18.88
CA LEU A 25 30.05 8.04 18.18
C LEU A 25 30.19 8.43 16.71
N LEU A 26 30.04 7.46 15.80
CA LEU A 26 30.09 7.65 14.36
C LEU A 26 28.72 8.01 13.77
N GLY A 27 27.64 7.41 14.29
CA GLY A 27 26.30 7.67 13.80
C GLY A 27 25.21 7.17 14.75
N ARG A 28 24.02 7.80 14.68
CA ARG A 28 22.81 7.36 15.38
C ARG A 28 21.75 6.93 14.37
N GLY A 29 21.31 5.70 14.50
CA GLY A 29 20.20 5.16 13.73
C GLY A 29 18.93 5.02 14.56
N SER A 30 17.84 4.63 13.91
CA SER A 30 16.56 4.40 14.58
C SER A 30 16.58 3.16 15.50
N PHE A 31 17.50 2.22 15.24
CA PHE A 31 17.56 0.91 15.89
C PHE A 31 18.94 0.57 16.48
N ALA A 32 19.94 1.38 16.18
CA ALA A 32 21.30 1.17 16.65
C ALA A 32 22.11 2.46 16.65
N ASP A 33 23.04 2.57 17.59
CA ASP A 33 24.11 3.55 17.58
C ASP A 33 25.40 2.88 17.07
N VAL A 34 26.17 3.54 16.21
CA VAL A 34 27.44 3.05 15.70
C VAL A 34 28.58 3.86 16.31
N TYR A 35 29.54 3.17 16.89
CA TYR A 35 30.71 3.76 17.53
C TYR A 35 32.00 3.33 16.84
N LEU A 36 32.98 4.20 16.83
CA LEU A 36 34.37 3.81 16.62
C LEU A 36 34.87 3.14 17.90
N GLY A 37 35.33 1.92 17.79
CA GLY A 37 35.96 1.16 18.87
C GLY A 37 37.44 0.91 18.59
N GLU A 38 38.23 0.86 19.66
CA GLU A 38 39.63 0.49 19.64
C GLU A 38 39.81 -0.80 20.41
N HIS A 39 40.42 -1.79 19.74
CA HIS A 39 40.68 -3.09 20.38
C HIS A 39 41.77 -2.93 21.49
N ILE A 40 41.42 -3.31 22.73
CA ILE A 40 42.23 -3.01 23.93
C ILE A 40 43.64 -3.60 23.93
N HIS A 41 43.88 -4.67 23.15
CA HIS A 41 45.17 -5.33 23.08
C HIS A 41 45.89 -5.15 21.75
N LEU A 42 45.16 -4.90 20.64
CA LEU A 42 45.73 -4.88 19.28
C LEU A 42 45.84 -3.47 18.71
N ASN A 43 45.27 -2.47 19.37
CA ASN A 43 45.19 -1.07 18.89
C ASN A 43 44.60 -0.96 17.48
N MET A 44 43.74 -1.92 17.09
CA MET A 44 43.00 -1.91 15.81
C MET A 44 41.67 -1.19 15.99
N GLN A 45 41.33 -0.40 14.98
CA GLN A 45 40.04 0.29 14.93
C GLN A 45 38.98 -0.60 14.29
N ALA A 46 37.77 -0.53 14.83
CA ALA A 46 36.59 -1.23 14.32
C ALA A 46 35.34 -0.36 14.46
N ALA A 47 34.35 -0.56 13.63
CA ALA A 47 33.02 0.02 13.83
C ALA A 47 32.17 -0.93 14.69
N ILE A 48 31.60 -0.39 15.78
CA ILE A 48 30.79 -1.17 16.73
C ILE A 48 29.37 -0.68 16.67
N LYS A 49 28.49 -1.51 16.11
CA LYS A 49 27.05 -1.25 16.03
C LYS A 49 26.36 -1.84 17.24
N VAL A 50 25.85 -0.97 18.12
CA VAL A 50 25.15 -1.32 19.36
C VAL A 50 23.65 -1.22 19.10
N LEU A 51 22.94 -2.33 19.21
CA LEU A 51 21.50 -2.36 18.91
C LEU A 51 20.69 -1.84 20.12
N ASP A 52 19.70 -0.99 19.86
CA ASP A 52 18.81 -0.41 20.88
C ASP A 52 17.62 -1.35 21.15
N MET A 53 17.93 -2.61 21.45
CA MET A 53 16.95 -3.64 21.76
C MET A 53 17.48 -4.57 22.86
N ARG A 54 16.56 -5.11 23.65
CA ARG A 54 16.86 -6.22 24.59
C ARG A 54 16.31 -7.50 23.98
N LEU A 55 17.18 -8.45 23.68
CA LEU A 55 16.79 -9.75 23.13
C LEU A 55 16.12 -10.59 24.22
N THR A 56 15.00 -11.22 23.88
CA THR A 56 14.46 -12.33 24.65
C THR A 56 15.21 -13.63 24.28
N ASN A 57 15.06 -14.68 25.09
CA ASN A 57 15.74 -15.96 24.78
C ASN A 57 15.32 -16.55 23.43
N ASP A 58 14.07 -16.33 23.00
CA ASP A 58 13.54 -16.80 21.70
C ASP A 58 14.09 -15.97 20.53
N ASP A 59 14.21 -14.65 20.69
CA ASP A 59 14.76 -13.76 19.67
C ASP A 59 16.27 -13.98 19.43
N MET A 60 16.99 -14.48 20.46
CA MET A 60 18.45 -14.70 20.42
C MET A 60 18.84 -15.75 19.37
N GLY A 61 18.04 -16.81 19.23
CA GLY A 61 18.34 -17.91 18.28
C GLY A 61 18.31 -17.44 16.82
N ASP A 62 17.27 -16.70 16.46
CA ASP A 62 17.08 -16.18 15.10
C ASP A 62 18.11 -15.10 14.78
N PHE A 63 18.38 -14.21 15.73
CA PHE A 63 19.39 -13.16 15.58
C PHE A 63 20.81 -13.76 15.36
N LEU A 64 21.19 -14.76 16.14
CA LEU A 64 22.48 -15.46 15.98
C LEU A 64 22.61 -16.16 14.64
N LYS A 65 21.53 -16.77 14.13
CA LYS A 65 21.51 -17.45 12.83
C LYS A 65 21.78 -16.45 11.71
N GLU A 66 21.13 -15.29 11.74
CA GLU A 66 21.31 -14.24 10.71
C GLU A 66 22.69 -13.60 10.81
N ALA A 67 23.15 -13.26 12.02
CA ALA A 67 24.50 -12.73 12.24
C ALA A 67 25.59 -13.69 11.72
N ARG A 68 25.43 -14.99 11.90
CA ARG A 68 26.35 -16.00 11.34
C ARG A 68 26.33 -16.00 9.81
N THR A 69 25.18 -15.90 9.19
CA THR A 69 25.07 -15.86 7.73
C THR A 69 25.82 -14.64 7.17
N ILE A 70 25.63 -13.47 7.78
CA ILE A 70 26.31 -12.23 7.36
C ILE A 70 27.82 -12.31 7.60
N ALA A 71 28.26 -12.90 8.72
CA ALA A 71 29.67 -13.04 9.03
C ALA A 71 30.43 -13.96 8.05
N HIS A 72 29.73 -14.84 7.33
CA HIS A 72 30.33 -15.70 6.30
C HIS A 72 30.46 -15.01 4.93
N LEU A 73 29.77 -13.88 4.70
CA LEU A 73 29.90 -13.12 3.46
C LEU A 73 31.31 -12.50 3.38
N ARG A 74 32.12 -12.97 2.43
CA ARG A 74 33.46 -12.43 2.16
C ARG A 74 33.52 -11.90 0.73
N HIS A 75 33.48 -10.60 0.57
CA HIS A 75 33.57 -9.96 -0.72
C HIS A 75 34.28 -8.59 -0.57
N PRO A 76 35.12 -8.14 -1.51
CA PRO A 76 35.87 -6.88 -1.39
C PRO A 76 34.99 -5.64 -1.25
N CYS A 77 33.72 -5.71 -1.68
CA CYS A 77 32.75 -4.61 -1.58
C CYS A 77 31.66 -4.86 -0.52
N ILE A 78 31.89 -5.76 0.44
CA ILE A 78 30.98 -5.99 1.59
C ILE A 78 31.76 -5.75 2.87
N ILE A 79 31.18 -4.97 3.80
CA ILE A 79 31.78 -4.75 5.12
C ILE A 79 31.90 -6.07 5.87
N GLN A 80 33.08 -6.42 6.35
CA GLN A 80 33.30 -7.68 7.08
C GLN A 80 32.81 -7.54 8.53
N VAL A 81 31.97 -8.48 8.97
CA VAL A 81 31.65 -8.64 10.39
C VAL A 81 32.76 -9.45 11.05
N LEU A 82 33.41 -8.88 12.05
CA LEU A 82 34.57 -9.45 12.76
C LEU A 82 34.12 -10.24 13.99
N GLU A 83 33.18 -9.71 14.76
CA GLU A 83 32.73 -10.28 16.02
C GLU A 83 31.27 -9.91 16.28
N PHE A 84 30.59 -10.75 17.02
CA PHE A 84 29.27 -10.52 17.56
C PHE A 84 29.28 -10.80 19.07
N GLY A 85 28.65 -9.92 19.84
CA GLY A 85 28.57 -10.10 21.28
C GLY A 85 27.24 -9.61 21.86
N VAL A 86 26.97 -10.03 23.08
CA VAL A 86 25.85 -9.53 23.89
C VAL A 86 26.39 -9.18 25.27
N GLU A 87 26.22 -7.93 25.68
CA GLU A 87 26.64 -7.44 26.97
C GLU A 87 25.46 -6.79 27.69
N GLU A 88 25.16 -7.19 28.91
CA GLU A 88 23.99 -6.73 29.70
C GLU A 88 22.66 -6.79 28.90
N ASN A 89 22.41 -7.88 28.18
CA ASN A 89 21.28 -8.09 27.26
C ASN A 89 21.23 -7.10 26.07
N THR A 90 22.31 -6.39 25.79
CA THR A 90 22.42 -5.49 24.64
C THR A 90 23.31 -6.16 23.57
N PRO A 91 22.76 -6.49 22.40
CA PRO A 91 23.54 -7.07 21.32
C PRO A 91 24.37 -6.01 20.61
N TYR A 92 25.57 -6.37 20.19
CA TYR A 92 26.44 -5.53 19.38
C TYR A 92 27.17 -6.35 18.30
N LEU A 93 27.47 -5.67 17.20
CA LEU A 93 28.31 -6.20 16.12
C LEU A 93 29.58 -5.37 15.99
N VAL A 94 30.69 -6.05 15.80
CA VAL A 94 31.97 -5.45 15.48
C VAL A 94 32.26 -5.70 13.99
N MET A 95 32.56 -4.64 13.25
CA MET A 95 32.75 -4.66 11.81
C MET A 95 34.02 -3.89 11.44
N ASP A 96 34.52 -4.09 10.24
CA ASP A 96 35.58 -3.27 9.69
C ASP A 96 35.19 -1.78 9.74
N TYR A 97 36.18 -0.94 10.00
CA TYR A 97 35.99 0.51 10.03
C TYR A 97 36.22 1.12 8.64
N ALA A 98 35.24 1.81 8.12
CA ALA A 98 35.30 2.55 6.87
C ALA A 98 35.62 4.04 7.14
N PRO A 99 36.89 4.49 6.98
CA PRO A 99 37.31 5.79 7.46
C PRO A 99 36.78 6.97 6.63
N ASN A 100 36.38 6.74 5.37
CA ASN A 100 35.92 7.80 4.47
C ASN A 100 34.40 8.01 4.54
N GLY A 101 33.72 7.40 5.54
CA GLY A 101 32.30 7.62 5.86
C GLY A 101 31.34 6.96 4.87
N THR A 102 30.16 7.56 4.68
CA THR A 102 29.08 7.02 3.83
C THR A 102 29.01 7.76 2.49
N LEU A 103 28.48 7.09 1.45
CA LEU A 103 28.18 7.79 0.20
C LEU A 103 27.20 8.94 0.39
N ARG A 104 26.29 8.87 1.36
CA ARG A 104 25.40 9.99 1.70
C ARG A 104 26.14 11.21 2.21
N SER A 105 27.19 11.02 3.01
CA SER A 105 28.01 12.15 3.49
C SER A 105 28.82 12.79 2.39
N ARG A 106 29.27 12.00 1.41
CA ARG A 106 30.02 12.46 0.23
C ARG A 106 29.12 13.06 -0.84
N LEU A 107 27.91 12.53 -1.01
CA LEU A 107 26.90 12.92 -1.98
C LEU A 107 25.62 13.32 -1.24
N PRO A 108 25.54 14.56 -0.72
CA PRO A 108 24.36 15.06 -0.04
C PRO A 108 23.12 15.05 -0.95
N LYS A 109 21.94 15.02 -0.35
CA LYS A 109 20.67 15.14 -1.10
C LYS A 109 20.70 16.38 -2.01
N GLY A 110 20.21 16.23 -3.23
CA GLY A 110 20.24 17.29 -4.24
C GLY A 110 21.47 17.29 -5.13
N THR A 111 22.50 16.48 -4.80
CA THR A 111 23.67 16.32 -5.67
C THR A 111 23.28 15.57 -6.94
N ARG A 112 23.64 16.13 -8.10
CA ARG A 112 23.50 15.47 -9.41
C ARG A 112 24.86 14.98 -9.88
N LEU A 113 24.90 13.77 -10.38
CA LEU A 113 26.10 13.14 -10.94
C LEU A 113 25.85 12.76 -12.40
N SER A 114 26.93 12.71 -13.18
CA SER A 114 26.86 12.13 -14.51
C SER A 114 26.75 10.60 -14.44
N PRO A 115 26.22 9.93 -15.45
CA PRO A 115 26.22 8.47 -15.52
C PRO A 115 27.61 7.86 -15.35
N GLU A 116 28.65 8.49 -15.90
CA GLU A 116 30.06 8.08 -15.84
C GLU A 116 30.59 8.13 -14.40
N ASP A 117 30.23 9.16 -13.63
CA ASP A 117 30.66 9.30 -12.22
C ASP A 117 29.96 8.26 -11.31
N ILE A 118 28.76 7.82 -11.68
CA ILE A 118 27.98 6.85 -10.92
C ILE A 118 28.39 5.41 -11.23
N GLN A 119 28.81 5.14 -12.47
CA GLN A 119 29.10 3.78 -12.96
C GLN A 119 30.02 2.96 -12.03
N PRO A 120 31.15 3.50 -11.49
CA PRO A 120 32.00 2.74 -10.60
C PRO A 120 31.30 2.27 -9.32
N TYR A 121 30.39 3.07 -8.77
CA TYR A 121 29.60 2.70 -7.59
C TYR A 121 28.58 1.63 -7.93
N VAL A 122 27.89 1.77 -9.07
CA VAL A 122 26.87 0.80 -9.52
C VAL A 122 27.48 -0.58 -9.70
N VAL A 123 28.64 -0.67 -10.36
CA VAL A 123 29.34 -1.95 -10.61
C VAL A 123 29.76 -2.62 -9.30
N GLN A 124 30.32 -1.87 -8.36
CA GLN A 124 30.79 -2.41 -7.07
C GLN A 124 29.60 -2.86 -6.19
N VAL A 125 28.53 -2.06 -6.10
CA VAL A 125 27.33 -2.42 -5.35
C VAL A 125 26.63 -3.64 -5.98
N ALA A 126 26.53 -3.69 -7.31
CA ALA A 126 25.93 -4.83 -7.99
C ALA A 126 26.72 -6.13 -7.78
N SER A 127 28.05 -6.05 -7.78
CA SER A 127 28.93 -7.20 -7.48
C SER A 127 28.73 -7.71 -6.04
N ALA A 128 28.65 -6.80 -5.07
CA ALA A 128 28.37 -7.14 -3.67
C ALA A 128 27.00 -7.80 -3.49
N LEU A 129 25.97 -7.24 -4.13
CA LEU A 129 24.60 -7.77 -4.06
C LEU A 129 24.51 -9.13 -4.73
N GLN A 130 25.12 -9.34 -5.88
CA GLN A 130 25.10 -10.63 -6.56
C GLN A 130 25.75 -11.72 -5.70
N HIS A 131 26.90 -11.43 -5.09
CA HIS A 131 27.54 -12.35 -4.15
C HIS A 131 26.60 -12.74 -2.99
N ALA A 132 25.92 -11.77 -2.39
CA ALA A 132 24.94 -12.05 -1.32
C ALA A 132 23.74 -12.86 -1.84
N HIS A 133 23.27 -12.58 -3.05
CA HIS A 133 22.17 -13.31 -3.70
C HIS A 133 22.53 -14.77 -4.01
N ASP A 134 23.79 -15.05 -4.32
CA ASP A 134 24.30 -16.42 -4.55
C ASP A 134 24.30 -17.21 -3.24
N GLU A 135 24.62 -16.54 -2.13
CA GLU A 135 24.51 -17.07 -0.76
C GLU A 135 23.06 -17.05 -0.21
N LYS A 136 22.06 -16.79 -1.07
CA LYS A 136 20.61 -16.76 -0.76
C LYS A 136 20.21 -15.66 0.24
N LEU A 137 20.98 -14.61 0.36
CA LEU A 137 20.70 -13.46 1.21
C LEU A 137 20.22 -12.28 0.36
N VAL A 138 19.13 -11.63 0.78
CA VAL A 138 18.60 -10.40 0.20
C VAL A 138 18.94 -9.25 1.15
N HIS A 139 19.47 -8.14 0.64
CA HIS A 139 19.96 -7.03 1.47
C HIS A 139 18.83 -6.25 2.15
N ARG A 140 17.79 -5.88 1.41
CA ARG A 140 16.54 -5.22 1.86
C ARG A 140 16.63 -3.76 2.32
N ASP A 141 17.82 -3.20 2.56
CA ASP A 141 18.00 -1.81 3.03
C ASP A 141 19.15 -1.10 2.31
N ILE A 142 19.18 -1.15 0.97
CA ILE A 142 20.15 -0.44 0.16
C ILE A 142 19.76 1.04 0.14
N LYS A 143 20.68 1.89 0.55
CA LYS A 143 20.55 3.35 0.52
C LYS A 143 21.94 3.98 0.64
N PRO A 144 22.12 5.23 0.23
CA PRO A 144 23.44 5.88 0.27
C PRO A 144 24.07 5.95 1.66
N GLU A 145 23.28 5.86 2.73
CA GLU A 145 23.73 5.79 4.12
C GLU A 145 24.39 4.44 4.47
N ASN A 146 24.00 3.35 3.79
CA ASN A 146 24.50 1.99 4.00
C ASN A 146 25.60 1.60 2.99
N ILE A 147 25.98 2.51 2.11
CA ILE A 147 27.10 2.35 1.19
C ILE A 147 28.28 3.16 1.77
N LEU A 148 29.24 2.47 2.34
CA LEU A 148 30.40 3.05 2.99
C LEU A 148 31.58 3.16 2.02
N LEU A 149 32.56 3.99 2.36
CA LEU A 149 33.80 4.16 1.61
C LEU A 149 34.99 3.75 2.47
N GLY A 150 35.71 2.73 2.01
CA GLY A 150 36.94 2.27 2.62
C GLY A 150 38.12 3.25 2.41
N SER A 151 39.30 2.88 2.88
CA SER A 151 40.49 3.74 2.89
C SER A 151 40.93 4.20 1.49
N ASN A 152 40.72 3.39 0.47
CA ASN A 152 41.04 3.70 -0.93
C ASN A 152 39.79 4.19 -1.71
N ASN A 153 38.72 4.58 -1.03
CA ASN A 153 37.40 4.93 -1.58
C ASN A 153 36.70 3.77 -2.31
N GLU A 154 37.09 2.53 -2.04
CA GLU A 154 36.32 1.35 -2.44
C GLU A 154 34.96 1.32 -1.76
N VAL A 155 33.95 0.82 -2.45
CA VAL A 155 32.59 0.65 -1.90
C VAL A 155 32.59 -0.52 -0.93
N LEU A 156 32.01 -0.30 0.25
CA LEU A 156 31.75 -1.33 1.25
C LEU A 156 30.25 -1.29 1.60
N LEU A 157 29.49 -2.25 1.09
CA LEU A 157 28.07 -2.37 1.37
C LEU A 157 27.87 -2.92 2.79
N ALA A 158 27.11 -2.19 3.60
CA ALA A 158 26.89 -2.47 5.02
C ALA A 158 25.40 -2.67 5.33
N ASP A 159 25.11 -3.20 6.52
CA ASP A 159 23.75 -3.30 7.06
C ASP A 159 22.82 -4.29 6.33
N PHE A 160 23.33 -5.46 5.97
CA PHE A 160 22.52 -6.60 5.52
C PHE A 160 21.49 -6.98 6.59
N GLY A 161 20.22 -6.86 6.28
CA GLY A 161 19.04 -7.47 6.90
C GLY A 161 18.87 -7.54 8.43
N ILE A 162 19.86 -7.17 9.24
CA ILE A 162 19.87 -7.29 10.72
C ILE A 162 18.65 -6.60 11.38
N ALA A 163 18.05 -5.63 10.70
CA ALA A 163 16.86 -4.95 11.19
C ALA A 163 15.58 -5.82 11.11
N VAL A 164 15.55 -6.89 10.31
CA VAL A 164 14.35 -7.72 10.10
C VAL A 164 14.06 -8.60 11.31
N VAL A 165 15.07 -9.12 12.00
CA VAL A 165 14.88 -9.87 13.24
C VAL A 165 14.35 -8.99 14.37
N ALA A 166 14.71 -7.70 14.37
CA ALA A 166 14.14 -6.73 15.30
C ALA A 166 12.66 -6.41 15.03
N HIS A 167 12.14 -6.71 13.83
CA HIS A 167 10.76 -6.45 13.45
C HIS A 167 9.80 -7.63 13.65
N SER A 168 10.28 -8.86 13.71
CA SER A 168 9.42 -10.03 13.86
C SER A 168 8.75 -10.15 15.22
N SER A 169 9.28 -9.50 16.25
CA SER A 169 8.79 -9.61 17.63
C SER A 169 7.99 -8.42 18.16
N ARG A 170 7.86 -7.30 17.42
CA ARG A 170 7.05 -6.15 17.90
C ARG A 170 6.48 -5.28 16.78
N THR A 171 5.16 -5.25 16.68
CA THR A 171 4.36 -4.16 16.12
C THR A 171 4.79 -2.83 16.76
N GLN A 172 5.71 -2.07 16.15
CA GLN A 172 6.06 -0.76 16.70
C GLN A 172 6.18 0.33 15.65
N SER A 173 5.38 1.35 15.92
CA SER A 173 5.45 2.77 15.54
C SER A 173 6.31 3.14 14.32
N MET A 174 5.64 3.49 13.28
CA MET A 174 6.07 3.95 11.95
C MET A 174 6.97 5.20 11.92
N THR A 175 7.33 5.80 13.05
CA THR A 175 8.08 7.07 13.10
C THR A 175 9.59 6.96 12.85
N GLY A 176 10.15 5.73 12.83
CA GLY A 176 11.58 5.50 12.51
C GLY A 176 11.84 5.13 11.04
N VAL A 177 10.81 4.83 10.25
CA VAL A 177 10.90 4.23 8.91
C VAL A 177 10.82 5.28 7.78
N ALA A 178 10.53 6.55 8.13
CA ALA A 178 10.27 7.61 7.15
C ALA A 178 11.42 7.86 6.13
N GLY A 179 12.67 7.55 6.48
CA GLY A 179 13.82 7.72 5.57
C GLY A 179 14.06 6.54 4.63
N THR A 180 13.65 5.34 5.02
CA THR A 180 13.92 4.10 4.28
C THR A 180 12.88 3.83 3.19
N VAL A 181 11.64 4.28 3.36
CA VAL A 181 10.57 4.09 2.37
C VAL A 181 10.89 4.70 1.00
N ALA A 182 11.74 5.73 0.96
CA ALA A 182 12.09 6.46 -0.28
C ALA A 182 12.70 5.59 -1.39
N TYR A 183 13.17 4.38 -1.07
CA TYR A 183 13.81 3.46 -2.01
C TYR A 183 13.15 2.08 -2.06
N MET A 184 12.23 1.76 -1.15
CA MET A 184 11.69 0.41 -1.00
C MET A 184 11.03 -0.12 -2.27
N ALA A 185 11.32 -1.38 -2.60
CA ALA A 185 10.67 -2.06 -3.71
C ALA A 185 9.20 -2.38 -3.40
N PRO A 186 8.30 -2.45 -4.41
CA PRO A 186 6.89 -2.78 -4.23
C PRO A 186 6.64 -4.03 -3.39
N GLU A 187 7.37 -5.09 -3.67
CA GLU A 187 7.27 -6.38 -2.97
C GLU A 187 7.84 -6.33 -1.54
N GLN A 188 8.80 -5.45 -1.27
CA GLN A 188 9.28 -5.22 0.11
C GLN A 188 8.20 -4.54 0.98
N LEU A 189 7.50 -3.57 0.40
CA LEU A 189 6.38 -2.89 1.06
C LEU A 189 5.23 -3.86 1.37
N ARG A 190 5.13 -4.96 0.61
CA ARG A 190 4.18 -6.06 0.84
C ARG A 190 4.72 -7.14 1.80
N GLY A 191 5.93 -6.98 2.34
CA GLY A 191 6.54 -7.96 3.24
C GLY A 191 7.16 -9.19 2.56
N MET A 192 7.28 -9.20 1.23
CA MET A 192 7.79 -10.32 0.43
C MET A 192 9.05 -9.94 -0.37
N PRO A 193 10.15 -9.55 0.26
CA PRO A 193 11.36 -9.19 -0.45
C PRO A 193 11.98 -10.39 -1.16
N VAL A 194 12.39 -10.18 -2.41
CA VAL A 194 13.09 -11.15 -3.27
C VAL A 194 14.40 -10.55 -3.76
N LYS A 195 15.28 -11.34 -4.40
CA LYS A 195 16.55 -10.85 -4.96
C LYS A 195 16.36 -9.64 -5.89
N ALA A 196 15.31 -9.65 -6.71
CA ALA A 196 14.97 -8.53 -7.58
C ALA A 196 14.55 -7.26 -6.83
N SER A 197 14.21 -7.33 -5.53
CA SER A 197 13.93 -6.14 -4.72
C SER A 197 15.16 -5.27 -4.58
N ASP A 198 16.33 -5.86 -4.35
CA ASP A 198 17.59 -5.13 -4.23
C ASP A 198 17.94 -4.41 -5.55
N GLN A 199 17.61 -5.01 -6.70
CA GLN A 199 17.78 -4.37 -8.01
C GLN A 199 16.93 -3.10 -8.15
N TYR A 200 15.66 -3.16 -7.75
CA TYR A 200 14.77 -2.00 -7.74
C TYR A 200 15.30 -0.88 -6.83
N VAL A 201 15.72 -1.25 -5.62
CA VAL A 201 16.24 -0.29 -4.65
C VAL A 201 17.52 0.38 -5.16
N LEU A 202 18.44 -0.39 -5.76
CA LEU A 202 19.63 0.17 -6.39
C LEU A 202 19.27 1.13 -7.54
N ALA A 203 18.29 0.78 -8.36
CA ALA A 203 17.81 1.66 -9.44
C ALA A 203 17.16 2.94 -8.91
N ALA A 204 16.45 2.90 -7.77
CA ALA A 204 15.89 4.09 -7.12
C ALA A 204 17.01 5.01 -6.56
N VAL A 205 18.08 4.45 -6.04
CA VAL A 205 19.27 5.21 -5.62
C VAL A 205 19.96 5.85 -6.82
N ILE A 206 20.14 5.12 -7.93
CA ILE A 206 20.69 5.66 -9.19
C ILE A 206 19.83 6.79 -9.73
N TYR A 207 18.50 6.64 -9.68
CA TYR A 207 17.57 7.69 -10.10
C TYR A 207 17.79 8.99 -9.30
N GLU A 208 17.96 8.88 -7.96
CA GLU A 208 18.27 10.04 -7.12
C GLU A 208 19.60 10.67 -7.50
N TRP A 209 20.67 9.89 -7.70
CA TRP A 209 21.98 10.42 -8.07
C TRP A 209 21.99 11.12 -9.42
N LEU A 210 21.25 10.61 -10.40
CA LEU A 210 21.12 11.25 -11.71
C LEU A 210 20.29 12.54 -11.65
N SER A 211 19.10 12.47 -11.01
CA SER A 211 18.14 13.58 -11.03
C SER A 211 18.39 14.63 -9.93
N GLY A 212 19.12 14.27 -8.87
CA GLY A 212 19.25 15.06 -7.63
C GLY A 212 18.04 14.97 -6.71
N ASN A 213 16.98 14.24 -7.09
CA ASN A 213 15.77 14.10 -6.30
C ASN A 213 15.41 12.62 -6.13
N PRO A 214 14.79 12.23 -5.01
CA PRO A 214 14.31 10.87 -4.86
C PRO A 214 13.29 10.54 -5.96
N LEU A 215 13.10 9.24 -6.21
CA LEU A 215 12.16 8.75 -7.22
C LEU A 215 10.74 9.29 -6.97
N PHE A 216 10.31 9.29 -5.70
CA PHE A 216 9.03 9.83 -5.26
C PHE A 216 9.21 10.64 -3.98
N GLU A 217 8.39 11.70 -3.83
CA GLU A 217 8.37 12.62 -2.69
C GLU A 217 6.97 12.64 -2.05
N GLY A 218 6.91 12.90 -0.76
CA GLY A 218 5.65 13.02 -0.02
C GLY A 218 5.73 12.41 1.39
N SER A 219 4.59 12.21 2.00
CA SER A 219 4.44 11.47 3.26
C SER A 219 4.83 9.99 3.09
N PHE A 220 5.05 9.28 4.19
CA PHE A 220 5.34 7.84 4.16
C PHE A 220 4.35 7.05 3.32
N THR A 221 3.05 7.28 3.53
CA THR A 221 1.99 6.57 2.82
C THR A 221 1.97 6.91 1.32
N GLU A 222 2.16 8.18 0.96
CA GLU A 222 2.23 8.61 -0.44
C GLU A 222 3.41 7.97 -1.15
N VAL A 223 4.60 8.02 -0.55
CA VAL A 223 5.81 7.42 -1.15
C VAL A 223 5.67 5.90 -1.28
N ALA A 224 5.17 5.21 -0.25
CA ALA A 224 4.92 3.76 -0.31
C ALA A 224 3.92 3.40 -1.42
N THR A 225 2.87 4.19 -1.57
CA THR A 225 1.87 4.03 -2.62
C THR A 225 2.48 4.27 -4.00
N HIS A 226 3.29 5.32 -4.16
CA HIS A 226 3.98 5.60 -5.42
C HIS A 226 4.96 4.50 -5.81
N HIS A 227 5.74 3.96 -4.86
CA HIS A 227 6.60 2.83 -5.13
C HIS A 227 5.82 1.60 -5.60
N THR A 228 4.64 1.38 -5.05
CA THR A 228 3.82 0.20 -5.37
C THR A 228 3.08 0.35 -6.69
N LEU A 229 2.57 1.53 -7.00
CA LEU A 229 1.54 1.71 -8.02
C LEU A 229 1.89 2.73 -9.12
N THR A 230 2.70 3.77 -8.82
CA THR A 230 2.95 4.83 -9.80
C THR A 230 4.16 4.49 -10.67
N PRO A 231 4.04 4.54 -12.02
CA PRO A 231 5.19 4.41 -12.90
C PRO A 231 6.30 5.38 -12.53
N PRO A 232 7.57 5.00 -12.65
CA PRO A 232 8.69 5.92 -12.45
C PRO A 232 8.59 7.08 -13.44
N PRO A 233 8.73 8.35 -12.99
CA PRO A 233 8.79 9.47 -13.91
C PRO A 233 10.00 9.34 -14.85
N PRO A 234 9.85 9.65 -16.17
CA PRO A 234 10.98 9.61 -17.09
C PRO A 234 12.12 10.50 -16.62
N LEU A 235 13.36 9.98 -16.62
CA LEU A 235 14.56 10.74 -16.23
C LEU A 235 14.83 11.89 -17.20
N ARG A 236 14.55 11.69 -18.50
CA ARG A 236 14.81 12.69 -19.54
C ARG A 236 13.88 13.89 -19.47
N ASP A 237 12.76 13.81 -18.78
CA ASP A 237 11.93 14.97 -18.48
C ASP A 237 12.68 15.96 -17.54
N ARG A 238 13.58 15.44 -16.71
CA ARG A 238 14.41 16.21 -15.78
C ARG A 238 15.84 16.46 -16.30
N ILE A 239 16.32 15.57 -17.17
CA ILE A 239 17.69 15.57 -17.72
C ILE A 239 17.61 15.27 -19.23
N PRO A 240 17.24 16.24 -20.08
CA PRO A 240 17.04 16.01 -21.52
C PRO A 240 18.28 15.46 -22.25
N ALA A 241 19.49 15.73 -21.72
CA ALA A 241 20.75 15.26 -22.29
C ALA A 241 21.11 13.81 -21.92
N LEU A 242 20.33 13.15 -21.05
CA LEU A 242 20.58 11.76 -20.65
C LEU A 242 20.43 10.81 -21.83
N SER A 243 21.35 9.84 -21.96
CA SER A 243 21.25 8.78 -22.97
C SER A 243 19.92 8.02 -22.82
N PRO A 244 19.16 7.84 -23.92
CA PRO A 244 17.93 7.01 -23.89
C PRO A 244 18.18 5.60 -23.37
N ALA A 245 19.35 5.04 -23.63
CA ALA A 245 19.74 3.70 -23.20
C ALA A 245 19.97 3.61 -21.67
N VAL A 246 20.58 4.63 -21.07
CA VAL A 246 20.72 4.74 -19.61
C VAL A 246 19.34 4.86 -18.95
N GLU A 247 18.48 5.73 -19.48
CA GLU A 247 17.11 5.86 -18.98
C GLU A 247 16.35 4.54 -19.04
N LEU A 248 16.41 3.85 -20.19
CA LEU A 248 15.72 2.56 -20.39
C LEU A 248 16.21 1.49 -19.39
N ALA A 249 17.52 1.41 -19.14
CA ALA A 249 18.08 0.48 -18.16
C ALA A 249 17.55 0.75 -16.76
N VAL A 250 17.55 2.03 -16.32
CA VAL A 250 17.05 2.42 -15.00
C VAL A 250 15.54 2.17 -14.87
N LEU A 251 14.74 2.57 -15.86
CA LEU A 251 13.29 2.38 -15.85
C LEU A 251 12.89 0.91 -15.88
N LYS A 252 13.63 0.05 -16.61
CA LYS A 252 13.41 -1.40 -16.60
C LYS A 252 13.68 -2.00 -15.22
N ALA A 253 14.76 -1.60 -14.54
CA ALA A 253 15.06 -2.06 -13.18
C ALA A 253 14.04 -1.54 -12.15
N LEU A 254 13.35 -0.42 -12.43
CA LEU A 254 12.25 0.16 -11.65
C LEU A 254 10.87 -0.40 -12.03
N ALA A 255 10.78 -1.44 -12.87
CA ALA A 255 9.50 -2.09 -13.17
C ALA A 255 8.83 -2.59 -11.87
N LYS A 256 7.50 -2.42 -11.77
CA LYS A 256 6.76 -2.77 -10.55
C LYS A 256 6.71 -4.28 -10.33
N ASP A 257 6.54 -5.04 -11.41
CA ASP A 257 6.64 -6.50 -11.39
C ASP A 257 8.13 -6.93 -11.40
N PRO A 258 8.59 -7.68 -10.38
CA PRO A 258 9.96 -8.21 -10.35
C PRO A 258 10.35 -9.04 -11.59
N ALA A 259 9.38 -9.72 -12.22
CA ALA A 259 9.63 -10.55 -13.40
C ALA A 259 9.94 -9.73 -14.67
N GLN A 260 9.58 -8.46 -14.70
CA GLN A 260 9.85 -7.56 -15.83
C GLN A 260 11.22 -6.86 -15.71
N ARG A 261 11.91 -7.02 -14.61
CA ARG A 261 13.26 -6.49 -14.37
C ARG A 261 14.32 -7.34 -15.09
N PHE A 262 15.58 -7.05 -14.87
CA PHE A 262 16.68 -7.90 -15.35
C PHE A 262 16.72 -9.21 -14.56
N ALA A 263 17.26 -10.28 -15.15
CA ALA A 263 17.31 -11.59 -14.51
C ALA A 263 18.15 -11.59 -13.20
N ASN A 264 19.16 -10.72 -13.14
CA ASN A 264 19.98 -10.49 -11.95
C ASN A 264 20.49 -9.04 -11.92
N VAL A 265 21.14 -8.67 -10.81
CA VAL A 265 21.61 -7.30 -10.60
C VAL A 265 22.85 -6.96 -11.44
N LEU A 266 23.65 -7.96 -11.85
CA LEU A 266 24.79 -7.73 -12.74
C LEU A 266 24.34 -7.36 -14.16
N GLU A 267 23.34 -8.05 -14.70
CA GLU A 267 22.77 -7.69 -16.00
C GLU A 267 22.24 -6.25 -16.03
N PHE A 268 21.65 -5.79 -14.91
CA PHE A 268 21.25 -4.39 -14.78
C PHE A 268 22.47 -3.44 -14.82
N ALA A 269 23.51 -3.75 -14.06
CA ALA A 269 24.73 -2.93 -14.03
C ALA A 269 25.45 -2.89 -15.40
N GLU A 270 25.46 -4.01 -16.12
CA GLU A 270 26.01 -4.10 -17.47
C GLU A 270 25.19 -3.28 -18.47
N ALA A 271 23.85 -3.38 -18.43
CA ALA A 271 22.96 -2.60 -19.28
C ALA A 271 23.13 -1.08 -19.02
N PHE A 272 23.30 -0.69 -17.75
CA PHE A 272 23.58 0.69 -17.38
C PHE A 272 24.92 1.17 -17.95
N ALA A 273 25.99 0.37 -17.85
CA ALA A 273 27.31 0.67 -18.38
C ALA A 273 27.33 0.76 -19.91
N GLN A 274 26.65 -0.17 -20.60
CA GLN A 274 26.50 -0.15 -22.07
C GLN A 274 25.71 1.09 -22.53
N GLY A 275 24.72 1.52 -21.74
CA GLY A 275 23.95 2.74 -22.02
C GLY A 275 24.80 4.02 -22.00
N ILE A 276 25.90 4.02 -21.23
CA ILE A 276 26.87 5.12 -21.15
C ILE A 276 27.80 5.11 -22.39
N SER A 277 28.31 3.94 -22.76
CA SER A 277 29.28 3.82 -23.88
C SER A 277 28.66 3.99 -25.27
N GLY A 278 27.33 4.07 -25.38
CA GLY A 278 26.64 4.24 -26.65
C GLY A 278 26.59 2.97 -27.52
N GLU A 279 26.98 1.82 -27.01
CA GLU A 279 27.04 0.53 -27.75
C GLU A 279 25.69 -0.19 -27.89
N LEU A 280 24.59 0.39 -27.43
CA LEU A 280 23.24 -0.20 -27.56
C LEU A 280 22.65 0.00 -28.96
N ALA A 281 23.30 -0.55 -29.99
CA ALA A 281 22.73 -0.63 -31.34
C ALA A 281 21.95 -1.93 -31.61
N SER A 282 21.70 -2.81 -30.63
CA SER A 282 20.97 -4.08 -30.90
C SER A 282 20.35 -4.74 -29.67
N LEU A 283 19.47 -4.05 -28.97
CA LEU A 283 18.43 -4.74 -28.20
C LEU A 283 17.12 -4.69 -28.99
N SER A 284 17.12 -5.35 -30.16
CA SER A 284 15.88 -5.77 -30.82
C SER A 284 15.18 -6.76 -29.89
N LEU A 285 13.94 -6.47 -29.56
CA LEU A 285 12.98 -7.42 -29.04
C LEU A 285 12.81 -8.56 -30.04
N SER A 286 13.64 -9.59 -29.93
CA SER A 286 13.41 -10.87 -30.63
C SER A 286 12.90 -11.86 -29.59
N PRO A 287 11.72 -12.44 -29.78
CA PRO A 287 11.26 -13.54 -28.95
C PRO A 287 12.19 -14.73 -29.20
N ARG A 288 12.72 -15.32 -28.15
CA ARG A 288 13.38 -16.63 -28.23
C ARG A 288 12.36 -17.64 -28.76
N GLN A 289 12.57 -18.09 -29.98
CA GLN A 289 11.99 -19.32 -30.48
C GLN A 289 12.67 -20.49 -29.76
N SER A 290 11.96 -21.10 -28.84
CA SER A 290 12.15 -22.51 -28.53
C SER A 290 10.88 -23.20 -29.01
N GLY A 291 11.04 -23.99 -30.05
CA GLY A 291 9.96 -24.78 -30.63
C GLY A 291 9.56 -25.90 -29.67
N GLU A 292 8.28 -25.93 -29.40
CA GLU A 292 7.47 -27.16 -29.36
C GLU A 292 6.03 -26.71 -29.54
N GLU A 293 5.47 -27.11 -30.70
CA GLU A 293 4.07 -26.87 -31.04
C GLU A 293 3.17 -27.65 -30.10
N ILE A 294 2.45 -26.93 -29.24
CA ILE A 294 1.15 -27.41 -28.73
C ILE A 294 0.11 -26.45 -29.32
N SER A 295 -0.54 -26.95 -30.37
CA SER A 295 -1.66 -26.31 -31.02
C SER A 295 -2.85 -26.25 -30.05
N ALA A 296 -3.01 -25.12 -29.38
CA ALA A 296 -4.28 -24.68 -28.80
C ALA A 296 -4.72 -23.46 -29.63
N LYS A 297 -5.70 -23.63 -30.45
CA LYS A 297 -6.41 -22.53 -31.09
C LYS A 297 -7.04 -21.66 -30.02
N THR A 298 -6.38 -20.59 -29.67
CA THR A 298 -6.99 -19.44 -29.00
C THR A 298 -7.35 -18.46 -30.11
N GLU A 299 -8.63 -18.37 -30.45
CA GLU A 299 -9.15 -17.27 -31.24
C GLU A 299 -8.85 -15.95 -30.50
N PRO A 300 -8.42 -14.89 -31.22
CA PRO A 300 -8.27 -13.58 -30.58
C PRO A 300 -9.64 -13.12 -30.09
N LEU A 301 -9.74 -12.74 -28.81
CA LEU A 301 -10.90 -12.05 -28.28
C LEU A 301 -11.20 -10.83 -29.15
N PRO A 302 -12.46 -10.63 -29.54
CA PRO A 302 -12.85 -9.49 -30.35
C PRO A 302 -12.49 -8.19 -29.61
N SER A 303 -11.88 -7.25 -30.33
CA SER A 303 -11.66 -5.89 -29.84
C SER A 303 -13.03 -5.26 -29.60
N MET A 304 -13.42 -5.12 -28.35
CA MET A 304 -14.63 -4.40 -27.96
C MET A 304 -14.46 -2.92 -28.30
N GLU A 305 -15.40 -2.35 -29.02
CA GLU A 305 -15.54 -0.90 -29.12
C GLU A 305 -15.98 -0.36 -27.75
N VAL A 306 -15.08 0.40 -27.11
CA VAL A 306 -15.36 1.07 -25.85
C VAL A 306 -15.80 2.50 -26.17
N ASP A 307 -17.04 2.82 -25.92
CA ASP A 307 -17.56 4.19 -26.09
C ASP A 307 -16.99 5.12 -25.02
N VAL A 308 -16.06 5.99 -25.42
CA VAL A 308 -15.54 7.06 -24.55
C VAL A 308 -16.44 8.30 -24.71
N LEU A 309 -17.20 8.60 -23.67
CA LEU A 309 -18.12 9.74 -23.68
C LEU A 309 -17.37 11.08 -23.58
N PRO A 310 -17.81 12.14 -24.29
CA PRO A 310 -17.25 13.47 -24.13
C PRO A 310 -17.53 14.04 -22.75
N LEU A 311 -16.47 14.47 -22.06
CA LEU A 311 -16.47 14.95 -20.66
C LEU A 311 -17.51 16.04 -20.33
N GLN A 312 -17.84 16.90 -21.29
CA GLN A 312 -18.71 18.06 -21.07
C GLN A 312 -20.21 17.75 -21.03
N GLU A 313 -20.64 16.61 -21.54
CA GLU A 313 -22.06 16.26 -21.65
C GLU A 313 -22.58 15.43 -20.47
N THR A 314 -21.69 14.79 -19.69
CA THR A 314 -22.08 13.83 -18.63
C THR A 314 -21.86 14.33 -17.22
N THR A 315 -20.90 15.25 -16.97
CA THR A 315 -20.62 15.77 -15.64
C THR A 315 -21.66 16.80 -15.20
N ILE A 316 -22.40 16.48 -14.14
CA ILE A 316 -23.41 17.35 -13.54
C ILE A 316 -22.77 18.35 -12.57
N THR A 317 -21.89 17.86 -11.70
CA THR A 317 -21.29 18.65 -10.62
C THR A 317 -19.90 18.16 -10.28
N THR A 318 -18.97 19.08 -10.11
CA THR A 318 -17.64 18.80 -9.53
C THR A 318 -17.55 19.49 -8.17
N TYR A 319 -17.43 18.70 -7.10
CA TYR A 319 -17.25 19.20 -5.74
C TYR A 319 -15.76 19.25 -5.39
N SER A 320 -15.25 20.44 -5.10
CA SER A 320 -13.84 20.73 -4.77
C SER A 320 -13.63 21.24 -3.34
N GLY A 321 -14.53 20.88 -2.42
CA GLY A 321 -14.49 21.37 -1.04
C GLY A 321 -13.44 20.70 -0.14
N HIS A 322 -12.81 19.60 -0.57
CA HIS A 322 -11.77 18.91 0.18
C HIS A 322 -10.38 19.51 -0.04
N ALA A 323 -9.57 19.55 1.03
CA ALA A 323 -8.20 20.07 0.96
C ALA A 323 -7.15 19.01 0.59
N ALA A 324 -7.51 17.70 0.69
CA ALA A 324 -6.63 16.55 0.45
C ALA A 324 -7.40 15.45 -0.31
N PRO A 325 -6.75 14.33 -0.73
CA PRO A 325 -7.39 13.20 -1.40
C PRO A 325 -8.69 12.76 -0.78
N VAL A 326 -9.70 12.43 -1.60
CA VAL A 326 -11.01 11.95 -1.18
C VAL A 326 -11.06 10.43 -1.39
N TYR A 327 -11.25 9.68 -0.30
CA TYR A 327 -11.17 8.22 -0.33
C TYR A 327 -12.54 7.53 -0.41
N THR A 328 -13.60 8.21 -0.03
CA THR A 328 -14.92 7.59 0.07
C THR A 328 -16.03 8.58 -0.24
N VAL A 329 -17.08 8.07 -0.86
CA VAL A 329 -18.30 8.82 -1.22
C VAL A 329 -19.53 7.94 -1.05
N ALA A 330 -20.62 8.50 -0.55
CA ALA A 330 -21.89 7.78 -0.42
C ALA A 330 -23.09 8.72 -0.59
N TRP A 331 -24.09 8.24 -1.33
CA TRP A 331 -25.38 8.92 -1.47
C TRP A 331 -26.24 8.74 -0.22
N SER A 332 -26.99 9.78 0.16
CA SER A 332 -28.01 9.65 1.19
C SER A 332 -29.14 8.75 0.69
N PRO A 333 -29.58 7.75 1.48
CA PRO A 333 -30.70 6.90 1.10
C PRO A 333 -32.05 7.60 1.16
N SER A 334 -32.13 8.76 1.84
CA SER A 334 -33.35 9.55 1.96
C SER A 334 -33.28 10.78 1.07
N ASP A 335 -34.09 10.77 0.00
CA ASP A 335 -34.39 11.97 -0.75
C ASP A 335 -35.38 12.80 0.07
N ARG A 336 -34.96 13.93 0.59
CA ARG A 336 -35.88 14.87 1.27
C ARG A 336 -36.54 15.74 0.22
N TYR A 337 -37.83 15.58 0.04
CA TYR A 337 -38.66 16.55 -0.66
C TYR A 337 -38.85 17.77 0.26
N ASP A 338 -38.18 18.86 -0.04
CA ASP A 338 -38.61 20.19 0.40
C ASP A 338 -39.63 20.68 -0.63
N ALA A 339 -40.66 21.40 -0.22
CA ALA A 339 -41.83 21.76 -1.03
C ALA A 339 -41.52 22.47 -2.38
N ALA A 340 -40.27 22.73 -2.67
CA ALA A 340 -39.80 23.40 -3.89
C ALA A 340 -38.69 22.65 -4.66
N HIS A 341 -37.91 21.69 -4.07
CA HIS A 341 -36.75 21.11 -4.74
C HIS A 341 -36.47 19.65 -4.30
N TYR A 342 -36.10 18.81 -5.27
CA TYR A 342 -35.50 17.48 -5.05
C TYR A 342 -34.07 17.69 -4.53
N ARG A 343 -33.78 17.26 -3.31
CA ARG A 343 -32.44 17.39 -2.71
C ARG A 343 -31.82 16.04 -2.44
N SER A 344 -30.98 15.56 -3.36
CA SER A 344 -30.10 14.43 -3.12
C SER A 344 -28.81 14.90 -2.46
N ARG A 345 -28.49 14.36 -1.27
CA ARG A 345 -27.25 14.68 -0.55
C ARG A 345 -26.21 13.61 -0.77
N ILE A 346 -24.96 14.06 -0.84
CA ILE A 346 -23.78 13.19 -0.83
C ILE A 346 -22.96 13.51 0.41
N ALA A 347 -22.40 12.47 1.03
CA ALA A 347 -21.33 12.59 2.00
C ALA A 347 -20.03 12.09 1.36
N SER A 348 -18.96 12.83 1.54
CA SER A 348 -17.61 12.48 1.08
C SER A 348 -16.58 12.70 2.19
N ALA A 349 -15.51 11.92 2.20
CA ALA A 349 -14.46 12.02 3.21
C ALA A 349 -13.10 11.54 2.67
N GLY A 350 -12.03 12.00 3.30
CA GLY A 350 -10.69 11.67 2.85
C GLY A 350 -9.59 12.06 3.84
N ASP A 351 -8.43 12.35 3.30
CA ASP A 351 -7.21 12.59 4.07
C ASP A 351 -7.18 13.94 4.80
N ASP A 352 -8.07 14.88 4.42
CA ASP A 352 -8.25 16.15 5.15
C ASP A 352 -8.95 15.98 6.52
N ARG A 353 -9.23 14.74 6.94
CA ARG A 353 -9.83 14.33 8.22
C ARG A 353 -11.26 14.86 8.41
N THR A 354 -11.92 15.24 7.31
CA THR A 354 -13.28 15.78 7.35
C THR A 354 -14.26 14.86 6.65
N VAL A 355 -15.50 14.79 7.17
CA VAL A 355 -16.65 14.34 6.40
C VAL A 355 -17.43 15.58 5.98
N GLN A 356 -17.68 15.73 4.70
CA GLN A 356 -18.43 16.86 4.14
C GLN A 356 -19.72 16.37 3.53
N ILE A 357 -20.85 16.99 3.91
CA ILE A 357 -22.15 16.74 3.33
C ILE A 357 -22.48 17.92 2.42
N TRP A 358 -22.91 17.62 1.21
CA TRP A 358 -23.21 18.60 0.18
C TRP A 358 -24.35 18.16 -0.74
N ASP A 359 -24.94 19.09 -1.46
CA ASP A 359 -26.04 18.84 -2.40
C ASP A 359 -25.48 18.36 -3.73
N ALA A 360 -25.92 17.19 -4.19
CA ALA A 360 -25.38 16.49 -5.35
C ALA A 360 -25.52 17.24 -6.67
N MET A 361 -26.59 18.05 -6.83
CA MET A 361 -26.89 18.72 -8.08
C MET A 361 -26.23 20.11 -8.17
N THR A 362 -26.06 20.77 -7.04
CA THR A 362 -25.55 22.15 -6.99
C THR A 362 -24.11 22.26 -6.50
N GLY A 363 -23.54 21.19 -5.94
CA GLY A 363 -22.23 21.22 -5.29
C GLY A 363 -22.18 22.07 -4.01
N ARG A 364 -23.34 22.56 -3.52
CA ARG A 364 -23.39 23.41 -2.33
C ARG A 364 -23.12 22.60 -1.07
N LYS A 365 -22.06 22.97 -0.35
CA LYS A 365 -21.75 22.39 0.96
C LYS A 365 -22.83 22.68 1.98
N VAL A 366 -23.31 21.62 2.66
CA VAL A 366 -24.33 21.71 3.71
C VAL A 366 -23.67 21.73 5.09
N SER A 367 -22.76 20.81 5.36
CA SER A 367 -22.11 20.67 6.67
C SER A 367 -20.76 19.97 6.59
N THR A 368 -19.96 20.11 7.67
CA THR A 368 -18.64 19.46 7.77
C THR A 368 -18.44 18.91 9.19
N TYR A 369 -18.11 17.61 9.29
CA TYR A 369 -17.76 16.93 10.53
C TYR A 369 -16.24 16.82 10.67
N ARG A 370 -15.69 17.14 11.87
CA ARG A 370 -14.25 17.25 12.15
C ARG A 370 -13.91 16.62 13.50
N SER A 371 -13.87 15.30 13.60
CA SER A 371 -13.59 14.62 14.88
C SER A 371 -12.61 13.46 14.79
N HIS A 372 -12.22 13.04 13.58
CA HIS A 372 -11.19 12.03 13.41
C HIS A 372 -9.79 12.62 13.60
N ALA A 373 -8.91 11.86 14.26
CA ALA A 373 -7.50 12.22 14.44
C ALA A 373 -6.64 11.92 13.21
N GLY A 374 -7.08 10.98 12.37
CA GLY A 374 -6.43 10.58 11.12
C GLY A 374 -7.31 10.78 9.89
N GLY A 375 -6.79 10.48 8.70
CA GLY A 375 -7.55 10.44 7.45
C GLY A 375 -8.73 9.48 7.55
N ILE A 376 -9.82 9.77 6.85
CA ILE A 376 -11.05 8.97 6.86
C ILE A 376 -11.05 8.03 5.66
N SER A 377 -11.09 6.73 5.91
CA SER A 377 -10.99 5.68 4.90
C SER A 377 -12.35 5.19 4.39
N ALA A 378 -13.37 5.19 5.24
CA ALA A 378 -14.71 4.77 4.84
C ALA A 378 -15.80 5.60 5.53
N LEU A 379 -16.93 5.74 4.84
CA LEU A 379 -18.15 6.31 5.40
C LEU A 379 -19.38 5.58 4.85
N ALA A 380 -20.45 5.53 5.64
CA ALA A 380 -21.70 4.94 5.22
C ALA A 380 -22.89 5.62 5.93
N TRP A 381 -23.98 5.85 5.19
CA TRP A 381 -25.25 6.32 5.73
C TRP A 381 -26.04 5.16 6.35
N SER A 382 -26.72 5.42 7.46
CA SER A 382 -27.73 4.48 7.96
C SER A 382 -28.89 4.35 6.95
N PRO A 383 -29.54 3.19 6.86
CA PRO A 383 -30.61 2.95 5.87
C PRO A 383 -31.77 3.95 5.94
N ASP A 384 -32.02 4.55 7.10
CA ASP A 384 -33.04 5.58 7.31
C ASP A 384 -32.53 7.02 7.01
N GLY A 385 -31.25 7.18 6.70
CA GLY A 385 -30.60 8.45 6.39
C GLY A 385 -30.44 9.41 7.57
N LYS A 386 -30.66 8.96 8.81
CA LYS A 386 -30.54 9.80 10.01
C LYS A 386 -29.15 9.84 10.59
N LEU A 387 -28.38 8.75 10.44
CA LEU A 387 -27.03 8.62 10.97
C LEU A 387 -26.02 8.42 9.87
N ILE A 388 -24.79 8.79 10.16
CA ILE A 388 -23.60 8.48 9.36
C ILE A 388 -22.58 7.80 10.26
N ALA A 389 -21.96 6.74 9.76
CA ALA A 389 -20.76 6.16 10.35
C ALA A 389 -19.56 6.54 9.49
N SER A 390 -18.48 6.96 10.12
CA SER A 390 -17.19 7.23 9.47
C SER A 390 -16.07 6.50 10.20
N SER A 391 -15.11 5.97 9.46
CA SER A 391 -13.95 5.27 10.01
C SER A 391 -12.66 5.88 9.51
N GLY A 392 -11.61 5.82 10.34
CA GLY A 392 -10.36 6.47 10.04
C GLY A 392 -9.13 5.61 10.21
N MET A 393 -8.03 6.18 9.76
CA MET A 393 -6.67 5.68 9.99
C MET A 393 -6.29 5.69 11.48
N ASP A 394 -7.13 6.34 12.33
CA ASP A 394 -6.99 6.33 13.79
C ASP A 394 -7.52 5.05 14.45
N GLY A 395 -7.98 4.07 13.67
CA GLY A 395 -8.51 2.79 14.15
C GLY A 395 -9.90 2.91 14.80
N THR A 396 -10.56 4.07 14.70
CA THR A 396 -11.87 4.30 15.31
C THR A 396 -12.99 4.35 14.27
N VAL A 397 -14.19 3.99 14.70
CA VAL A 397 -15.42 4.29 13.97
C VAL A 397 -16.26 5.26 14.80
N GLN A 398 -16.75 6.32 14.20
CA GLN A 398 -17.59 7.31 14.85
C GLN A 398 -18.96 7.35 14.17
N VAL A 399 -20.01 7.30 15.00
CA VAL A 399 -21.42 7.42 14.55
C VAL A 399 -21.95 8.76 15.01
N TRP A 400 -22.59 9.48 14.10
CA TRP A 400 -23.10 10.82 14.33
C TRP A 400 -24.37 11.10 13.52
N THR A 401 -25.17 12.05 13.99
CA THR A 401 -26.42 12.43 13.33
C THR A 401 -26.14 13.28 12.10
N ALA A 402 -26.83 12.98 11.01
CA ALA A 402 -26.61 13.67 9.73
C ALA A 402 -27.10 15.13 9.72
N ASP A 403 -28.07 15.47 10.56
CA ASP A 403 -28.68 16.82 10.54
C ASP A 403 -27.91 17.86 11.36
N ASN A 404 -27.51 17.51 12.58
CA ASN A 404 -26.87 18.45 13.52
C ASN A 404 -25.43 18.08 13.88
N LEU A 405 -24.88 17.02 13.26
CA LEU A 405 -23.50 16.55 13.44
C LEU A 405 -23.16 16.15 14.90
N HIS A 406 -24.19 15.78 15.69
CA HIS A 406 -23.97 15.32 17.05
C HIS A 406 -23.39 13.90 17.04
N LYS A 407 -22.27 13.72 17.76
CA LYS A 407 -21.66 12.39 17.93
C LYS A 407 -22.50 11.53 18.86
N VAL A 408 -22.97 10.40 18.34
CA VAL A 408 -23.84 9.45 19.07
C VAL A 408 -22.98 8.43 19.81
N SER A 409 -22.02 7.83 19.13
CA SER A 409 -21.15 6.81 19.70
C SER A 409 -19.78 6.78 19.02
N ALA A 410 -18.85 6.06 19.62
CA ALA A 410 -17.56 5.75 19.03
C ALA A 410 -17.20 4.29 19.33
N TYR A 411 -16.68 3.60 18.32
CA TYR A 411 -16.18 2.24 18.43
C TYR A 411 -14.66 2.25 18.30
N THR A 412 -13.95 1.71 19.31
CA THR A 412 -12.48 1.79 19.45
C THR A 412 -11.85 0.42 19.72
N ARG A 413 -12.47 -0.66 19.21
CA ARG A 413 -12.05 -2.04 19.49
C ARG A 413 -11.17 -2.65 18.40
N HIS A 414 -11.06 -1.99 17.22
CA HIS A 414 -10.05 -2.37 16.24
C HIS A 414 -8.66 -1.94 16.70
N THR A 415 -7.66 -2.75 16.38
CA THR A 415 -6.26 -2.49 16.77
C THR A 415 -5.44 -1.85 15.66
N ASN A 416 -6.02 -1.73 14.46
CA ASN A 416 -5.42 -1.08 13.31
C ASN A 416 -6.48 -0.27 12.55
N LYS A 417 -6.09 0.39 11.44
CA LYS A 417 -6.96 1.17 10.56
C LYS A 417 -8.23 0.40 10.19
N VAL A 418 -9.36 1.08 10.25
CA VAL A 418 -10.65 0.54 9.79
C VAL A 418 -10.84 0.94 8.33
N THR A 419 -10.93 -0.03 7.45
CA THR A 419 -10.88 0.12 5.98
C THR A 419 -12.26 0.22 5.34
N ALA A 420 -13.26 -0.45 5.89
CA ALA A 420 -14.62 -0.46 5.35
C ALA A 420 -15.70 -0.53 6.44
N LEU A 421 -16.87 0.00 6.11
CA LEU A 421 -18.06 0.04 6.95
C LEU A 421 -19.29 -0.37 6.15
N ALA A 422 -20.17 -1.17 6.76
CA ALA A 422 -21.46 -1.51 6.20
C ALA A 422 -22.54 -1.52 7.28
N TRP A 423 -23.63 -0.74 7.06
CA TRP A 423 -24.80 -0.79 7.90
C TRP A 423 -25.66 -2.03 7.59
N PHE A 424 -26.21 -2.63 8.64
CA PHE A 424 -27.18 -3.69 8.49
C PHE A 424 -28.39 -3.19 7.69
N PRO A 425 -28.78 -3.87 6.59
CA PRO A 425 -29.89 -3.44 5.76
C PRO A 425 -31.21 -3.46 6.54
N MET A 426 -31.99 -2.38 6.45
CA MET A 426 -33.31 -2.29 7.06
C MET A 426 -34.37 -2.22 5.97
N PRO A 427 -35.56 -2.84 6.12
CA PRO A 427 -36.65 -2.64 5.18
C PRO A 427 -37.06 -1.17 5.11
N ALA A 428 -37.39 -0.68 3.91
CA ALA A 428 -37.90 0.66 3.74
C ALA A 428 -39.14 0.86 4.62
N GLY A 429 -39.13 1.92 5.46
CA GLY A 429 -40.26 2.24 6.36
C GLY A 429 -40.26 1.54 7.72
N SER A 430 -39.35 0.61 8.00
CA SER A 430 -39.21 0.05 9.34
C SER A 430 -38.44 1.02 10.25
N SER A 431 -39.13 1.51 11.28
CA SER A 431 -38.49 2.15 12.43
C SER A 431 -37.83 1.08 13.29
N PRO A 432 -36.63 1.32 13.88
CA PRO A 432 -36.01 0.37 14.80
C PRO A 432 -36.74 0.31 16.15
N ALA A 433 -38.01 0.01 16.14
CA ALA A 433 -38.76 -0.23 17.38
C ALA A 433 -38.22 -1.50 18.06
N GLY A 434 -37.29 -1.30 18.99
CA GLY A 434 -36.79 -2.36 19.88
C GLY A 434 -35.45 -3.01 19.54
N HIS A 435 -34.75 -2.66 18.44
CA HIS A 435 -33.42 -3.20 18.13
C HIS A 435 -32.46 -2.07 17.70
N ASN A 436 -31.29 -2.04 18.30
CA ASN A 436 -30.24 -1.09 17.90
C ASN A 436 -29.74 -1.41 16.48
N PRO A 437 -29.54 -0.41 15.61
CA PRO A 437 -28.97 -0.62 14.28
C PRO A 437 -27.53 -1.18 14.40
N LEU A 438 -27.20 -2.16 13.54
CA LEU A 438 -25.90 -2.81 13.54
C LEU A 438 -25.00 -2.26 12.45
N ILE A 439 -23.69 -2.28 12.72
CA ILE A 439 -22.63 -1.98 11.79
C ILE A 439 -21.65 -3.16 11.74
N ALA A 440 -21.21 -3.52 10.52
CA ALA A 440 -20.04 -4.34 10.29
C ALA A 440 -18.88 -3.44 9.90
N SER A 441 -17.72 -3.65 10.50
CA SER A 441 -16.48 -2.93 10.19
C SER A 441 -15.35 -3.91 9.87
N ALA A 442 -14.60 -3.64 8.80
CA ALA A 442 -13.41 -4.37 8.39
C ALA A 442 -12.17 -3.56 8.73
N SER A 443 -11.06 -4.24 9.03
CA SER A 443 -9.83 -3.57 9.47
C SER A 443 -8.57 -4.29 9.00
N GLU A 444 -7.49 -3.53 8.93
CA GLU A 444 -6.12 -4.04 8.76
C GLU A 444 -5.66 -4.93 9.92
N ASP A 445 -6.45 -5.06 11.01
CA ASP A 445 -6.22 -6.02 12.08
C ASP A 445 -6.65 -7.46 11.73
N SER A 446 -6.95 -7.72 10.44
CA SER A 446 -7.39 -8.99 9.88
C SER A 446 -8.74 -9.47 10.42
N THR A 447 -9.55 -8.60 11.00
CA THR A 447 -10.87 -8.93 11.55
C THR A 447 -12.00 -8.15 10.89
N VAL A 448 -13.19 -8.78 10.88
CA VAL A 448 -14.46 -8.09 10.70
C VAL A 448 -15.23 -8.14 12.02
N GLN A 449 -15.71 -6.99 12.48
CA GLN A 449 -16.43 -6.89 13.76
C GLN A 449 -17.84 -6.36 13.54
N ILE A 450 -18.82 -6.98 14.22
CA ILE A 450 -20.22 -6.55 14.22
C ILE A 450 -20.54 -5.95 15.59
N TRP A 451 -21.16 -4.78 15.59
CA TRP A 451 -21.46 -4.03 16.82
C TRP A 451 -22.69 -3.14 16.67
N GLU A 452 -23.28 -2.75 17.82
CA GLU A 452 -24.44 -1.87 17.88
C GLU A 452 -24.03 -0.41 17.69
N ALA A 453 -24.61 0.26 16.70
CA ALA A 453 -24.23 1.61 16.31
C ALA A 453 -24.48 2.67 17.39
N LEU A 454 -25.50 2.51 18.24
CA LEU A 454 -25.88 3.49 19.25
C LEU A 454 -25.09 3.35 20.55
N THR A 455 -24.71 2.13 20.91
CA THR A 455 -24.04 1.82 22.19
C THR A 455 -22.55 1.58 22.06
N GLY A 456 -22.08 1.23 20.85
CA GLY A 456 -20.71 0.75 20.63
C GLY A 456 -20.46 -0.65 21.19
N GLN A 457 -21.51 -1.40 21.55
CA GLN A 457 -21.36 -2.76 22.08
C GLN A 457 -20.99 -3.73 20.96
N ARG A 458 -19.85 -4.42 21.11
CA ARG A 458 -19.42 -5.46 20.17
C ARG A 458 -20.24 -6.74 20.38
N LEU A 459 -20.82 -7.24 19.30
CA LEU A 459 -21.62 -8.46 19.28
C LEU A 459 -20.82 -9.66 18.78
N PHE A 460 -19.97 -9.46 17.76
CA PHE A 460 -19.25 -10.56 17.13
C PHE A 460 -17.92 -10.11 16.52
N VAL A 461 -16.94 -11.04 16.42
CA VAL A 461 -15.67 -10.87 15.73
C VAL A 461 -15.45 -12.05 14.81
N TYR A 462 -15.32 -11.79 13.52
CA TYR A 462 -14.90 -12.76 12.51
C TYR A 462 -13.38 -12.73 12.33
N ARG A 463 -12.75 -13.90 12.38
CA ARG A 463 -11.29 -14.11 12.31
C ARG A 463 -10.91 -15.15 11.24
N GLY A 464 -11.62 -15.14 10.11
CA GLY A 464 -11.34 -16.06 9.00
C GLY A 464 -10.24 -15.59 8.07
N HIS A 465 -10.00 -14.28 8.00
CA HIS A 465 -8.92 -13.72 7.18
C HIS A 465 -7.57 -13.84 7.88
N THR A 466 -6.53 -14.12 7.09
CA THR A 466 -5.14 -14.23 7.56
C THR A 466 -4.34 -12.95 7.40
N HIS A 467 -4.85 -12.00 6.59
CA HIS A 467 -4.23 -10.72 6.26
C HIS A 467 -5.26 -9.58 6.39
N PRO A 468 -4.83 -8.30 6.26
CA PRO A 468 -5.72 -7.14 6.29
C PRO A 468 -6.99 -7.29 5.46
N VAL A 469 -8.14 -6.92 6.03
CA VAL A 469 -9.43 -6.95 5.35
C VAL A 469 -9.74 -5.55 4.83
N HIS A 470 -10.03 -5.42 3.54
CA HIS A 470 -10.24 -4.13 2.90
C HIS A 470 -11.70 -3.77 2.68
N THR A 471 -12.58 -4.76 2.60
CA THR A 471 -14.00 -4.52 2.33
C THR A 471 -14.90 -5.45 3.13
N VAL A 472 -16.10 -4.97 3.43
CA VAL A 472 -17.19 -5.75 4.05
C VAL A 472 -18.52 -5.27 3.52
N ALA A 473 -19.41 -6.20 3.15
CA ALA A 473 -20.73 -5.91 2.62
C ALA A 473 -21.77 -6.90 3.13
N TRP A 474 -22.93 -6.41 3.57
CA TRP A 474 -24.08 -7.24 3.95
C TRP A 474 -24.83 -7.74 2.72
N SER A 475 -25.27 -9.00 2.77
CA SER A 475 -26.25 -9.49 1.79
C SER A 475 -27.60 -8.77 1.97
N PRO A 476 -28.34 -8.51 0.89
CA PRO A 476 -29.66 -7.87 0.98
C PRO A 476 -30.67 -8.63 1.84
N ASP A 477 -30.57 -9.97 1.89
CA ASP A 477 -31.39 -10.83 2.73
C ASP A 477 -31.00 -10.84 4.22
N ARG A 478 -29.91 -10.13 4.58
CA ARG A 478 -29.42 -9.94 5.96
C ARG A 478 -28.85 -11.19 6.63
N ARG A 479 -28.64 -12.27 5.91
CA ARG A 479 -28.18 -13.55 6.47
C ARG A 479 -26.66 -13.71 6.39
N TYR A 480 -26.03 -13.03 5.43
CA TYR A 480 -24.62 -13.22 5.12
C TYR A 480 -23.85 -11.89 5.10
N LEU A 481 -22.56 -11.99 5.32
CA LEU A 481 -21.57 -10.94 5.03
C LEU A 481 -20.57 -11.48 4.02
N ALA A 482 -20.16 -10.63 3.10
CA ALA A 482 -18.98 -10.82 2.27
C ALA A 482 -17.86 -9.92 2.78
N SER A 483 -16.65 -10.45 2.91
CA SER A 483 -15.44 -9.70 3.24
C SER A 483 -14.29 -10.15 2.34
N ALA A 484 -13.41 -9.21 1.98
CA ALA A 484 -12.25 -9.50 1.15
C ALA A 484 -11.03 -8.67 1.57
N GLY A 485 -9.84 -9.18 1.31
CA GLY A 485 -8.61 -8.56 1.76
C GLY A 485 -7.34 -9.03 1.05
N GLU A 486 -6.20 -8.81 1.73
CA GLU A 486 -4.88 -9.11 1.20
C GLU A 486 -4.55 -10.61 1.17
N ASP A 487 -5.39 -11.48 1.73
CA ASP A 487 -5.25 -12.93 1.62
C ASP A 487 -5.76 -13.50 0.30
N ALA A 488 -6.07 -12.63 -0.66
CA ALA A 488 -6.60 -12.96 -1.99
C ALA A 488 -7.95 -13.71 -1.97
N THR A 489 -8.66 -13.70 -0.84
CA THR A 489 -9.94 -14.40 -0.72
C THR A 489 -11.11 -13.44 -0.56
N VAL A 490 -12.23 -13.79 -1.20
CA VAL A 490 -13.54 -13.28 -0.80
C VAL A 490 -14.21 -14.36 0.04
N GLN A 491 -14.51 -14.01 1.29
CA GLN A 491 -15.15 -14.93 2.23
C GLN A 491 -16.59 -14.53 2.45
N VAL A 492 -17.50 -15.45 2.16
CA VAL A 492 -18.94 -15.32 2.46
C VAL A 492 -19.26 -16.15 3.68
N TRP A 493 -19.78 -15.52 4.71
CA TRP A 493 -20.06 -16.17 5.98
C TRP A 493 -21.41 -15.79 6.57
N ARG A 494 -22.04 -16.75 7.21
CA ARG A 494 -23.35 -16.56 7.86
C ARG A 494 -23.16 -15.79 9.16
N VAL A 495 -23.97 -14.75 9.32
CA VAL A 495 -23.95 -13.94 10.54
C VAL A 495 -24.54 -14.73 11.72
N PRO A 496 -23.98 -14.59 12.93
CA PRO A 496 -24.53 -15.22 14.13
C PRO A 496 -25.99 -14.82 14.37
N SER A 497 -26.79 -15.81 14.70
CA SER A 497 -28.21 -15.65 15.09
C SER A 497 -28.48 -16.49 16.33
N LYS A 498 -29.71 -16.40 16.89
CA LYS A 498 -30.10 -17.25 18.02
C LYS A 498 -29.92 -18.74 17.71
N ASP A 499 -30.16 -19.14 16.46
CA ASP A 499 -30.07 -20.53 16.00
C ASP A 499 -28.67 -20.95 15.56
N VAL A 500 -27.77 -19.98 15.27
CA VAL A 500 -26.38 -20.18 14.84
C VAL A 500 -25.51 -19.20 15.61
N PRO A 501 -25.07 -19.51 16.84
CA PRO A 501 -24.36 -18.58 17.70
C PRO A 501 -22.94 -18.25 17.24
N THR A 502 -22.36 -19.07 16.37
CA THR A 502 -21.02 -18.84 15.78
C THR A 502 -21.14 -18.55 14.28
N GLY A 503 -20.46 -17.49 13.81
CA GLY A 503 -20.37 -17.20 12.38
C GLY A 503 -19.82 -18.41 11.61
N LYS A 504 -20.55 -18.87 10.57
CA LYS A 504 -20.13 -20.02 9.77
C LYS A 504 -19.70 -19.56 8.38
N LEU A 505 -18.46 -19.87 8.02
CA LEU A 505 -17.98 -19.69 6.65
C LEU A 505 -18.84 -20.56 5.71
N LEU A 506 -19.41 -19.94 4.68
CA LEU A 506 -20.17 -20.60 3.63
C LEU A 506 -19.27 -20.92 2.45
N LEU A 507 -18.52 -19.92 2.01
CA LEU A 507 -17.68 -19.99 0.82
C LEU A 507 -16.45 -19.11 1.01
N ALA A 508 -15.29 -19.59 0.57
CA ALA A 508 -14.12 -18.79 0.32
C ALA A 508 -13.75 -18.94 -1.16
N SER A 509 -13.93 -17.88 -1.95
CA SER A 509 -13.49 -17.82 -3.33
C SER A 509 -12.08 -17.24 -3.38
N GLN A 510 -11.19 -17.90 -4.09
CA GLN A 510 -9.81 -17.43 -4.25
C GLN A 510 -9.65 -16.81 -5.63
N HIS A 511 -9.24 -15.55 -5.65
CA HIS A 511 -8.88 -14.84 -6.86
C HIS A 511 -7.44 -15.15 -7.28
N ALA A 512 -7.14 -14.95 -8.56
CA ALA A 512 -5.76 -15.02 -9.07
C ALA A 512 -4.86 -13.89 -8.52
N SER A 513 -5.46 -12.83 -8.02
CA SER A 513 -4.80 -11.65 -7.45
C SER A 513 -4.35 -11.87 -6.01
N ASN A 514 -3.27 -11.19 -5.63
CA ASN A 514 -2.75 -11.22 -4.26
C ASN A 514 -3.49 -10.27 -3.30
N THR A 515 -4.27 -9.31 -3.78
CA THR A 515 -4.92 -8.29 -2.95
C THR A 515 -6.26 -7.90 -3.53
N LEU A 516 -7.32 -8.14 -2.79
CA LEU A 516 -8.67 -7.68 -3.10
C LEU A 516 -8.99 -6.42 -2.32
N LEU A 517 -9.43 -5.38 -3.02
CA LEU A 517 -9.78 -4.09 -2.41
C LEU A 517 -11.28 -3.89 -2.27
N THR A 518 -12.08 -4.56 -3.07
CA THR A 518 -13.51 -4.33 -3.15
C THR A 518 -14.31 -5.61 -3.37
N ALA A 519 -15.47 -5.71 -2.72
CA ALA A 519 -16.49 -6.72 -2.97
C ALA A 519 -17.87 -6.14 -2.67
N ALA A 520 -18.83 -6.37 -3.57
CA ALA A 520 -20.20 -5.85 -3.45
C ALA A 520 -21.23 -6.89 -3.85
N TRP A 521 -22.32 -7.00 -3.09
CA TRP A 521 -23.46 -7.84 -3.40
C TRP A 521 -24.34 -7.21 -4.46
N SER A 522 -24.90 -8.04 -5.36
CA SER A 522 -25.99 -7.63 -6.23
C SER A 522 -27.24 -7.30 -5.40
N PRO A 523 -28.12 -6.40 -5.87
CA PRO A 523 -29.32 -6.02 -5.13
C PRO A 523 -30.29 -7.19 -4.86
N ASP A 524 -30.28 -8.23 -5.70
CA ASP A 524 -31.09 -9.45 -5.52
C ASP A 524 -30.41 -10.48 -4.58
N GLY A 525 -29.16 -10.25 -4.20
CA GLY A 525 -28.39 -11.12 -3.30
C GLY A 525 -27.92 -12.43 -3.91
N LYS A 526 -27.94 -12.58 -5.24
CA LYS A 526 -27.49 -13.80 -5.90
C LYS A 526 -26.00 -13.77 -6.26
N TYR A 527 -25.48 -12.59 -6.58
CA TYR A 527 -24.13 -12.43 -7.10
C TYR A 527 -23.27 -11.54 -6.22
N ILE A 528 -21.97 -11.73 -6.33
CA ILE A 528 -20.95 -10.83 -5.76
C ILE A 528 -20.02 -10.41 -6.91
N ALA A 529 -19.73 -9.11 -6.97
CA ALA A 529 -18.64 -8.57 -7.78
C ALA A 529 -17.46 -8.26 -6.88
N SER A 530 -16.25 -8.68 -7.27
CA SER A 530 -15.02 -8.45 -6.51
C SER A 530 -13.88 -8.09 -7.44
N GLY A 531 -12.96 -7.23 -6.96
CA GLY A 531 -11.84 -6.76 -7.75
C GLY A 531 -10.70 -6.21 -6.88
N GLY A 532 -9.53 -6.05 -7.48
CA GLY A 532 -8.36 -5.62 -6.75
C GLY A 532 -7.14 -5.32 -7.61
N ALA A 533 -5.97 -5.72 -7.12
CA ALA A 533 -4.67 -5.38 -7.68
C ALA A 533 -4.38 -6.02 -9.06
N ASP A 534 -5.10 -7.06 -9.43
CA ASP A 534 -4.98 -7.74 -10.74
C ASP A 534 -5.67 -7.00 -11.88
N GLN A 535 -6.35 -5.86 -11.60
CA GLN A 535 -7.06 -5.05 -12.59
C GLN A 535 -8.32 -5.73 -13.14
N VAL A 536 -8.69 -6.88 -12.59
CA VAL A 536 -9.80 -7.72 -13.04
C VAL A 536 -10.94 -7.63 -12.05
N ILE A 537 -12.17 -7.61 -12.55
CA ILE A 537 -13.37 -7.74 -11.74
C ILE A 537 -14.03 -9.06 -12.12
N GLU A 538 -14.29 -9.89 -11.12
CA GLU A 538 -15.01 -11.14 -11.27
C GLU A 538 -16.41 -11.02 -10.67
N VAL A 539 -17.41 -11.45 -11.44
CA VAL A 539 -18.79 -11.63 -10.96
C VAL A 539 -19.05 -13.12 -10.83
N TRP A 540 -19.51 -13.53 -9.67
CA TRP A 540 -19.73 -14.93 -9.35
C TRP A 540 -20.96 -15.14 -8.46
N GLU A 541 -21.54 -16.32 -8.51
CA GLU A 541 -22.71 -16.69 -7.72
C GLU A 541 -22.32 -16.89 -6.25
N ALA A 542 -22.97 -16.15 -5.36
CA ALA A 542 -22.61 -16.07 -3.94
C ALA A 542 -22.78 -17.37 -3.14
N GLN A 543 -23.61 -18.31 -3.62
CA GLN A 543 -23.88 -19.58 -2.94
C GLN A 543 -22.96 -20.71 -3.40
N THR A 544 -22.59 -20.73 -4.66
CA THR A 544 -21.83 -21.81 -5.29
C THR A 544 -20.37 -21.44 -5.56
N GLY A 545 -20.06 -20.15 -5.69
CA GLY A 545 -18.77 -19.66 -6.14
C GLY A 545 -18.53 -19.79 -7.65
N SER A 546 -19.58 -20.13 -8.42
CA SER A 546 -19.46 -20.26 -9.87
C SER A 546 -19.31 -18.90 -10.53
N GLY A 547 -18.28 -18.75 -11.38
CA GLY A 547 -18.05 -17.53 -12.16
C GLY A 547 -19.18 -17.28 -13.15
N VAL A 548 -19.59 -16.02 -13.28
CA VAL A 548 -20.62 -15.56 -14.22
C VAL A 548 -19.97 -14.82 -15.39
N CYS A 549 -19.22 -13.77 -15.09
CA CYS A 549 -18.43 -13.04 -16.08
C CYS A 549 -17.19 -12.42 -15.44
N THR A 550 -16.27 -11.99 -16.31
CA THR A 550 -15.02 -11.34 -15.94
C THR A 550 -14.86 -10.06 -16.75
N TYR A 551 -14.54 -8.95 -16.08
CA TYR A 551 -14.27 -7.66 -16.69
C TYR A 551 -12.80 -7.28 -16.48
N ALA A 552 -12.01 -7.14 -17.56
CA ALA A 552 -10.55 -6.97 -17.53
C ALA A 552 -10.07 -5.77 -18.38
N HIS A 553 -10.84 -4.67 -18.40
CA HIS A 553 -10.52 -3.50 -19.23
C HIS A 553 -9.86 -2.34 -18.45
N HIS A 554 -9.77 -2.41 -17.13
CA HIS A 554 -9.01 -1.45 -16.35
C HIS A 554 -7.49 -1.63 -16.55
N GLN A 555 -6.76 -0.51 -16.60
CA GLN A 555 -5.30 -0.50 -16.81
C GLN A 555 -4.52 -0.54 -15.49
N PHE A 556 -5.20 -0.37 -14.35
CA PHE A 556 -4.62 -0.37 -13.00
C PHE A 556 -5.60 -0.98 -12.00
N THR A 557 -5.14 -1.11 -10.75
CA THR A 557 -5.90 -1.64 -9.62
C THR A 557 -7.33 -1.12 -9.58
N VAL A 558 -8.28 -2.04 -9.48
CA VAL A 558 -9.69 -1.73 -9.22
C VAL A 558 -9.86 -1.41 -7.73
N SER A 559 -10.23 -0.18 -7.43
CA SER A 559 -10.36 0.33 -6.06
C SER A 559 -11.76 0.16 -5.47
N ALA A 560 -12.80 0.21 -6.31
CA ALA A 560 -14.18 0.06 -5.87
C ALA A 560 -15.06 -0.51 -6.99
N VAL A 561 -16.07 -1.30 -6.59
CA VAL A 561 -17.17 -1.76 -7.45
C VAL A 561 -18.49 -1.46 -6.78
N ALA A 562 -19.50 -1.08 -7.57
CA ALA A 562 -20.84 -0.82 -7.08
C ALA A 562 -21.89 -1.29 -8.11
N TRP A 563 -22.86 -2.06 -7.66
CA TRP A 563 -24.00 -2.48 -8.47
C TRP A 563 -25.00 -1.35 -8.65
N SER A 564 -25.56 -1.22 -9.86
CA SER A 564 -26.72 -0.36 -10.08
C SER A 564 -27.93 -0.87 -9.26
N PRO A 565 -28.84 0.01 -8.85
CA PRO A 565 -30.00 -0.39 -8.03
C PRO A 565 -30.91 -1.44 -8.67
N ASP A 566 -30.93 -1.50 -10.00
CA ASP A 566 -31.68 -2.50 -10.79
C ASP A 566 -30.94 -3.85 -10.93
N GLY A 567 -29.65 -3.87 -10.57
CA GLY A 567 -28.79 -5.05 -10.69
C GLY A 567 -28.35 -5.39 -12.11
N ALA A 568 -28.62 -4.53 -13.08
CA ALA A 568 -28.28 -4.79 -14.49
C ALA A 568 -26.83 -4.38 -14.83
N ARG A 569 -26.29 -3.37 -14.15
CA ARG A 569 -24.98 -2.82 -14.45
C ARG A 569 -24.07 -2.76 -13.21
N ILE A 570 -22.78 -2.75 -13.46
CA ILE A 570 -21.75 -2.50 -12.44
C ILE A 570 -20.97 -1.25 -12.82
N ALA A 571 -20.73 -0.38 -11.84
CA ALA A 571 -19.77 0.69 -11.94
C ALA A 571 -18.48 0.28 -11.23
N SER A 572 -17.35 0.45 -11.88
CA SER A 572 -16.02 0.16 -11.32
C SER A 572 -15.13 1.39 -11.40
N ALA A 573 -14.42 1.67 -10.30
CA ALA A 573 -13.44 2.74 -10.20
C ALA A 573 -12.03 2.15 -10.12
N SER A 574 -11.07 2.85 -10.71
CA SER A 574 -9.69 2.37 -10.76
C SER A 574 -8.66 3.49 -10.55
N PHE A 575 -7.46 3.06 -10.18
CA PHE A 575 -6.28 3.92 -10.15
C PHE A 575 -5.78 4.32 -11.55
N ASP A 576 -6.39 3.79 -12.64
CA ASP A 576 -6.21 4.31 -14.00
C ASP A 576 -6.89 5.66 -14.24
N ARG A 577 -7.51 6.25 -13.21
CA ARG A 577 -8.21 7.54 -13.22
C ARG A 577 -9.56 7.53 -13.93
N THR A 578 -10.08 6.35 -14.22
CA THR A 578 -11.36 6.17 -14.93
C THR A 578 -12.41 5.50 -14.04
N VAL A 579 -13.66 5.69 -14.40
CA VAL A 579 -14.79 4.90 -13.93
C VAL A 579 -15.43 4.26 -15.13
N HIS A 580 -15.68 2.95 -15.06
CA HIS A 580 -16.34 2.19 -16.12
C HIS A 580 -17.74 1.76 -15.65
N ILE A 581 -18.73 1.80 -16.55
CA ILE A 581 -20.05 1.20 -16.36
C ILE A 581 -20.22 0.11 -17.41
N TRP A 582 -20.59 -1.09 -17.01
CA TRP A 582 -20.68 -2.25 -17.88
C TRP A 582 -21.81 -3.19 -17.45
N ASP A 583 -22.27 -4.06 -18.35
CA ASP A 583 -23.33 -5.03 -18.11
C ASP A 583 -22.86 -6.13 -17.16
N ALA A 584 -23.59 -6.34 -16.08
CA ALA A 584 -23.20 -7.25 -15.01
C ALA A 584 -23.30 -8.74 -15.37
N SER A 585 -24.01 -9.08 -16.43
CA SER A 585 -24.22 -10.46 -16.87
C SER A 585 -23.24 -10.90 -17.95
N THR A 586 -22.82 -9.97 -18.82
CA THR A 586 -21.96 -10.27 -19.96
C THR A 586 -20.53 -9.75 -19.81
N GLY A 587 -20.31 -8.71 -18.98
CA GLY A 587 -19.06 -7.98 -18.93
C GLY A 587 -18.82 -7.06 -20.13
N GLU A 588 -19.82 -6.80 -20.95
CA GLU A 588 -19.74 -6.05 -22.20
C GLU A 588 -20.41 -4.67 -22.09
N HIS A 589 -20.42 -3.92 -23.20
CA HIS A 589 -21.07 -2.60 -23.32
C HIS A 589 -20.55 -1.58 -22.31
N ALA A 590 -19.21 -1.47 -22.21
CA ALA A 590 -18.60 -0.56 -21.23
C ALA A 590 -18.65 0.90 -21.70
N VAL A 591 -19.12 1.77 -20.82
CA VAL A 591 -19.00 3.23 -20.94
C VAL A 591 -17.87 3.67 -20.02
N VAL A 592 -16.89 4.41 -20.56
CA VAL A 592 -15.74 4.89 -19.79
C VAL A 592 -15.87 6.39 -19.50
N TYR A 593 -15.74 6.74 -18.24
CA TYR A 593 -15.72 8.11 -17.75
C TYR A 593 -14.29 8.52 -17.32
N PRO A 594 -13.58 9.37 -18.09
CA PRO A 594 -12.19 9.77 -17.83
C PRO A 594 -12.07 11.12 -17.08
N GLY A 595 -13.08 11.50 -16.29
CA GLY A 595 -13.20 12.86 -15.72
C GLY A 595 -12.20 13.22 -14.62
N HIS A 596 -11.56 12.25 -13.98
CA HIS A 596 -10.61 12.51 -12.90
C HIS A 596 -9.17 12.64 -13.40
N SER A 597 -8.42 13.58 -12.80
CA SER A 597 -7.01 13.79 -13.12
C SER A 597 -6.06 12.90 -12.29
N ASN A 598 -6.58 12.18 -11.28
CA ASN A 598 -5.81 11.28 -10.41
C ASN A 598 -6.68 10.07 -10.03
N TRP A 599 -6.11 9.12 -9.28
CA TRP A 599 -6.74 7.87 -8.87
C TRP A 599 -8.16 8.04 -8.37
N VAL A 600 -9.07 7.21 -8.85
CA VAL A 600 -10.42 7.13 -8.32
C VAL A 600 -10.45 6.07 -7.24
N HIS A 601 -10.92 6.42 -6.05
CA HIS A 601 -10.92 5.55 -4.88
C HIS A 601 -12.27 4.90 -4.60
N ALA A 602 -13.35 5.60 -4.93
CA ALA A 602 -14.70 5.12 -4.64
C ALA A 602 -15.68 5.54 -5.74
N VAL A 603 -16.70 4.74 -5.92
CA VAL A 603 -17.83 5.01 -6.81
C VAL A 603 -19.12 4.59 -6.09
N ALA A 604 -20.19 5.37 -6.27
CA ALA A 604 -21.49 5.08 -5.66
C ALA A 604 -22.64 5.52 -6.59
N TRP A 605 -23.63 4.65 -6.74
CA TRP A 605 -24.85 4.93 -7.48
C TRP A 605 -25.84 5.76 -6.66
N SER A 606 -26.54 6.67 -7.30
CA SER A 606 -27.76 7.26 -6.75
C SER A 606 -28.85 6.21 -6.61
N LYS A 607 -29.77 6.41 -5.69
CA LYS A 607 -30.86 5.46 -5.40
C LYS A 607 -31.76 5.17 -6.61
N ASN A 608 -31.93 6.16 -7.49
CA ASN A 608 -32.72 6.02 -8.71
C ASN A 608 -31.95 5.44 -9.91
N GLY A 609 -30.64 5.15 -9.74
CA GLY A 609 -29.79 4.59 -10.78
C GLY A 609 -29.44 5.58 -11.94
N GLN A 610 -29.79 6.86 -11.82
CA GLN A 610 -29.58 7.83 -12.88
C GLN A 610 -28.21 8.52 -12.80
N TYR A 611 -27.62 8.56 -11.61
CA TYR A 611 -26.37 9.30 -11.36
C TYR A 611 -25.33 8.42 -10.68
N LEU A 612 -24.08 8.74 -10.93
CA LEU A 612 -22.94 8.20 -10.22
C LEU A 612 -22.18 9.33 -9.53
N ALA A 613 -21.60 9.02 -8.37
CA ALA A 613 -20.62 9.86 -7.71
C ALA A 613 -19.29 9.11 -7.61
N SER A 614 -18.19 9.76 -7.97
CA SER A 614 -16.83 9.19 -7.86
C SER A 614 -15.92 10.12 -7.06
N ALA A 615 -15.08 9.55 -6.18
CA ALA A 615 -14.16 10.27 -5.32
C ALA A 615 -12.71 9.96 -5.70
N SER A 616 -11.84 10.98 -5.71
CA SER A 616 -10.50 10.86 -6.26
C SER A 616 -9.41 11.52 -5.41
N SER A 617 -8.18 11.05 -5.63
CA SER A 617 -6.95 11.69 -5.17
C SER A 617 -6.73 13.10 -5.74
N ASP A 618 -7.46 13.50 -6.78
CA ASP A 618 -7.45 14.88 -7.29
C ASP A 618 -8.16 15.88 -6.37
N LYS A 619 -8.62 15.44 -5.20
CA LYS A 619 -9.33 16.21 -4.16
C LYS A 619 -10.75 16.59 -4.53
N THR A 620 -11.29 16.01 -5.60
CA THR A 620 -12.65 16.27 -6.06
C THR A 620 -13.55 15.05 -5.88
N VAL A 621 -14.85 15.34 -5.82
CA VAL A 621 -15.90 14.36 -6.06
C VAL A 621 -16.68 14.83 -7.28
N GLN A 622 -16.88 13.95 -8.25
CA GLN A 622 -17.64 14.27 -9.45
C GLN A 622 -18.95 13.49 -9.45
N VAL A 623 -20.02 14.19 -9.81
CA VAL A 623 -21.35 13.61 -10.04
C VAL A 623 -21.64 13.70 -11.52
N TRP A 624 -22.04 12.62 -12.12
CA TRP A 624 -22.28 12.51 -13.55
C TRP A 624 -23.45 11.57 -13.89
N LEU A 625 -23.98 11.72 -15.09
CA LEU A 625 -25.13 10.94 -15.56
C LEU A 625 -24.68 9.53 -15.90
N ALA A 626 -25.35 8.53 -15.36
CA ALA A 626 -25.10 7.12 -15.64
C ALA A 626 -25.94 6.71 -16.87
N LEU A 627 -25.39 6.89 -18.05
CA LEU A 627 -26.04 6.59 -19.35
C LEU A 627 -26.11 5.09 -19.61
#